data_488f312b5dc07859f5da7e0c9c7f1129
#
_entry.id   488f312b5dc07859f5da7e0c9c7f1129
#
_cell.length_a   1.000
_cell.length_b   1.000
_cell.length_c   1.000
_cell.angle_alpha   90.00
_cell.angle_beta   90.00
_cell.angle_gamma   90.00
#
_symmetry.space_group_name_H-M   'P 1'
#
loop_
_entity.id
_entity.type
_entity.pdbx_description
1 polymer ?
#
loop_
_entity_poly.entity_id
_entity_poly.type
_entity_poly.pdbx_seq_one_letter_code
_entity_poly.pdbx_strand_id
1 'polypeptide(L)'
;PTSWWENKVAGPSALLLYLGVRGKIDELDHHTLLYTKDWKSNFAEVFHAPDGNRKVPNPASLYICNPSKTDPSVAPPDHENIFVLVPTAAEPAIGQGGINRSGDEKLEAAADQVIAQIADWCGIPDLAERIVVRRTMGPADFAGELNAWSGTALGMAHTLGQSAFFRPKNMSSKVSNLYYAGHNLVPGIGLPMCLIGAELVYKRIVDDRSASAIAELKPIK
;
A
#
# COMPACT_ATOMS: atom_id res chain seq x y z
N PRO A 1 -20.03 -13.44 5.87
CA PRO A 1 -20.85 -13.48 4.67
C PRO A 1 -20.42 -12.38 3.71
N THR A 2 -20.47 -12.62 2.40
CA THR A 2 -20.12 -11.66 1.35
C THR A 2 -20.91 -10.36 1.49
N SER A 3 -22.21 -10.45 1.81
CA SER A 3 -23.08 -9.30 2.04
C SER A 3 -22.62 -8.33 3.14
N TRP A 4 -21.82 -8.78 4.09
CA TRP A 4 -21.26 -7.89 5.11
C TRP A 4 -20.16 -6.99 4.50
N TRP A 5 -19.33 -7.55 3.61
CA TRP A 5 -18.27 -6.81 2.92
C TRP A 5 -18.81 -5.82 1.89
N GLU A 6 -19.92 -6.17 1.21
CA GLU A 6 -20.58 -5.31 0.21
C GLU A 6 -21.02 -3.94 0.78
N ASN A 7 -21.27 -3.88 2.11
CA ASN A 7 -21.64 -2.66 2.81
C ASN A 7 -20.45 -1.94 3.46
N LYS A 8 -19.21 -2.32 3.13
CA LYS A 8 -18.01 -1.71 3.69
C LYS A 8 -17.31 -0.83 2.66
N VAL A 9 -16.68 0.23 3.18
CA VAL A 9 -15.85 1.13 2.37
C VAL A 9 -14.43 0.60 2.41
N ALA A 10 -13.86 0.33 1.25
CA ALA A 10 -12.46 -0.04 1.12
C ALA A 10 -11.55 1.18 1.40
N GLY A 11 -10.44 0.94 2.06
CA GLY A 11 -9.34 1.90 2.14
C GLY A 11 -8.67 2.04 0.77
N PRO A 12 -7.77 3.01 0.59
CA PRO A 12 -7.10 3.21 -0.68
C PRO A 12 -6.26 2.00 -1.10
N SER A 13 -6.02 1.94 -2.39
CA SER A 13 -5.01 1.10 -3.02
C SER A 13 -3.81 1.94 -3.45
N ALA A 14 -2.96 1.37 -4.28
CA ALA A 14 -1.79 2.08 -4.82
C ALA A 14 -1.41 1.57 -6.21
N LEU A 15 -0.83 2.47 -7.01
CA LEU A 15 0.12 2.10 -8.04
C LEU A 15 1.51 2.12 -7.40
N LEU A 16 2.22 0.99 -7.44
CA LEU A 16 3.59 0.87 -6.97
C LEU A 16 4.53 0.75 -8.17
N LEU A 17 5.66 1.45 -8.10
CA LEU A 17 6.76 1.27 -9.04
C LEU A 17 8.01 0.83 -8.26
N TYR A 18 8.65 -0.21 -8.73
CA TYR A 18 9.96 -0.66 -8.28
C TYR A 18 10.93 -0.44 -9.45
N LEU A 19 11.87 0.48 -9.24
CA LEU A 19 12.76 0.94 -10.30
C LEU A 19 14.22 0.68 -9.92
N GLY A 20 14.94 -0.03 -10.78
CA GLY A 20 16.40 -0.04 -10.77
C GLY A 20 16.89 1.04 -11.71
N VAL A 21 17.65 2.01 -11.20
CA VAL A 21 18.09 3.19 -11.95
C VAL A 21 19.60 3.24 -12.02
N ARG A 22 20.16 3.48 -13.21
CA ARG A 22 21.62 3.60 -13.42
C ARG A 22 22.11 4.95 -12.90
N GLY A 23 23.27 4.94 -12.26
CA GLY A 23 23.91 6.12 -11.68
C GLY A 23 23.27 6.57 -10.38
N LYS A 24 23.85 7.60 -9.78
CA LYS A 24 23.35 8.20 -8.54
C LYS A 24 22.28 9.25 -8.83
N ILE A 25 21.32 9.39 -7.93
CA ILE A 25 20.26 10.40 -7.97
C ILE A 25 20.38 11.24 -6.70
N ASP A 26 21.16 12.31 -6.80
CA ASP A 26 21.43 13.17 -5.64
C ASP A 26 20.24 14.06 -5.28
N GLU A 27 19.33 14.28 -6.23
CA GLU A 27 18.10 15.07 -6.09
C GLU A 27 17.05 14.42 -5.21
N LEU A 28 17.14 13.11 -4.97
CA LEU A 28 16.23 12.38 -4.10
C LEU A 28 16.90 12.04 -2.77
N ASP A 29 16.22 12.34 -1.68
CA ASP A 29 16.55 11.81 -0.36
C ASP A 29 16.03 10.38 -0.18
N HIS A 30 16.40 9.73 0.94
CA HIS A 30 15.89 8.40 1.28
C HIS A 30 14.35 8.38 1.26
N HIS A 31 13.71 9.42 1.77
CA HIS A 31 12.28 9.62 1.73
C HIS A 31 11.95 10.98 1.10
N THR A 32 11.26 10.95 -0.02
CA THR A 32 10.81 12.16 -0.71
C THR A 32 9.29 12.11 -0.89
N LEU A 33 8.60 13.19 -0.58
CA LEU A 33 7.17 13.35 -0.74
C LEU A 33 6.89 14.47 -1.74
N LEU A 34 6.13 14.16 -2.78
CA LEU A 34 5.66 15.14 -3.75
C LEU A 34 4.16 15.37 -3.55
N TYR A 35 3.75 16.63 -3.43
CA TYR A 35 2.35 17.00 -3.24
C TYR A 35 1.84 17.86 -4.38
N THR A 36 0.66 17.52 -4.89
CA THR A 36 -0.05 18.36 -5.86
C THR A 36 -0.53 19.66 -5.21
N LYS A 37 -0.61 20.75 -5.99
CA LYS A 37 -1.19 22.01 -5.51
C LYS A 37 -2.70 21.87 -5.23
N ASP A 38 -3.41 21.14 -6.09
CA ASP A 38 -4.82 20.80 -5.89
C ASP A 38 -4.96 19.45 -5.18
N TRP A 39 -4.68 19.45 -3.89
CA TRP A 39 -4.80 18.26 -3.06
C TRP A 39 -6.26 17.79 -2.90
N LYS A 40 -7.26 18.71 -3.01
CA LYS A 40 -8.68 18.34 -2.88
C LYS A 40 -9.14 17.46 -4.03
N SER A 41 -8.80 17.84 -5.27
CA SER A 41 -9.08 17.02 -6.45
C SER A 41 -8.36 15.67 -6.35
N ASN A 42 -7.09 15.69 -5.97
CA ASN A 42 -6.30 14.46 -5.81
C ASN A 42 -6.92 13.48 -4.79
N PHE A 43 -7.37 13.99 -3.63
CA PHE A 43 -8.08 13.19 -2.64
C PHE A 43 -9.43 12.68 -3.16
N ALA A 44 -10.16 13.50 -3.91
CA ALA A 44 -11.44 13.09 -4.48
C ALA A 44 -11.27 11.93 -5.47
N GLU A 45 -10.23 11.95 -6.30
CA GLU A 45 -9.92 10.84 -7.23
C GLU A 45 -9.59 9.53 -6.49
N VAL A 46 -8.87 9.62 -5.36
CA VAL A 46 -8.53 8.44 -4.55
C VAL A 46 -9.73 7.88 -3.79
N PHE A 47 -10.58 8.73 -3.22
CA PHE A 47 -11.61 8.28 -2.29
C PHE A 47 -13.04 8.31 -2.84
N HIS A 48 -13.34 9.18 -3.80
CA HIS A 48 -14.72 9.43 -4.25
C HIS A 48 -14.97 9.15 -5.73
N ALA A 49 -13.93 9.20 -6.58
CA ALA A 49 -14.07 9.06 -8.04
C ALA A 49 -15.25 9.88 -8.58
N PRO A 50 -15.17 11.21 -8.58
CA PRO A 50 -16.31 12.10 -8.80
C PRO A 50 -17.02 11.93 -10.14
N ASP A 51 -16.33 11.40 -11.13
CA ASP A 51 -16.86 11.10 -12.47
C ASP A 51 -17.22 9.62 -12.68
N GLY A 52 -17.11 8.80 -11.63
CA GLY A 52 -17.32 7.35 -11.70
C GLY A 52 -16.23 6.58 -12.45
N ASN A 53 -15.26 7.27 -13.04
CA ASN A 53 -14.15 6.66 -13.77
C ASN A 53 -12.87 6.66 -12.92
N ARG A 54 -12.68 5.59 -12.17
CA ARG A 54 -11.52 5.45 -11.28
C ARG A 54 -10.25 5.20 -12.08
N LYS A 55 -9.23 6.03 -11.83
CA LYS A 55 -7.93 5.99 -12.50
C LYS A 55 -6.82 6.36 -11.52
N VAL A 56 -5.59 6.23 -11.94
CA VAL A 56 -4.43 6.80 -11.21
C VAL A 56 -4.51 8.33 -11.31
N PRO A 57 -4.40 9.06 -10.19
CA PRO A 57 -4.38 10.54 -10.23
C PRO A 57 -3.24 11.08 -11.10
N ASN A 58 -3.50 12.17 -11.83
CA ASN A 58 -2.49 12.85 -12.62
C ASN A 58 -2.75 14.37 -12.67
N PRO A 59 -1.85 15.24 -12.12
CA PRO A 59 -0.67 14.85 -11.35
C PRO A 59 -1.05 14.17 -10.03
N ALA A 60 -0.15 13.33 -9.51
CA ALA A 60 -0.35 12.57 -8.29
C ALA A 60 0.43 13.17 -7.11
N SER A 61 -0.17 13.15 -5.91
CA SER A 61 0.62 13.20 -4.68
C SER A 61 1.20 11.81 -4.45
N LEU A 62 2.51 11.72 -4.23
CA LEU A 62 3.20 10.44 -4.20
C LEU A 62 4.36 10.42 -3.20
N TYR A 63 4.77 9.22 -2.83
CA TYR A 63 5.92 8.96 -1.99
C TYR A 63 6.99 8.21 -2.77
N ILE A 64 8.24 8.64 -2.59
CA ILE A 64 9.42 8.00 -3.15
C ILE A 64 10.31 7.53 -1.99
N CYS A 65 10.79 6.29 -2.06
CA CYS A 65 11.81 5.77 -1.17
C CYS A 65 13.04 5.38 -1.99
N ASN A 66 14.19 5.95 -1.64
CA ASN A 66 15.49 5.59 -2.19
C ASN A 66 16.37 4.98 -1.09
N PRO A 67 16.19 3.69 -0.74
CA PRO A 67 16.96 3.08 0.34
C PRO A 67 18.46 2.98 0.03
N SER A 68 18.85 2.92 -1.24
CA SER A 68 20.27 2.90 -1.64
C SER A 68 21.02 4.19 -1.32
N LYS A 69 20.30 5.30 -1.03
CA LYS A 69 20.89 6.55 -0.53
C LYS A 69 21.60 6.36 0.83
N THR A 70 21.10 5.48 1.68
CA THR A 70 21.61 5.22 3.03
C THR A 70 22.23 3.85 3.20
N ASP A 71 21.81 2.87 2.41
CA ASP A 71 22.36 1.51 2.41
C ASP A 71 22.76 1.10 0.98
N PRO A 72 24.03 1.25 0.60
CA PRO A 72 24.49 0.90 -0.74
C PRO A 72 24.40 -0.60 -1.04
N SER A 73 24.15 -1.46 -0.07
CA SER A 73 24.07 -2.91 -0.27
C SER A 73 22.76 -3.35 -0.97
N VAL A 74 21.73 -2.48 -1.01
CA VAL A 74 20.43 -2.80 -1.60
C VAL A 74 20.32 -2.47 -3.09
N ALA A 75 21.42 -2.07 -3.73
CA ALA A 75 21.53 -1.85 -5.17
C ALA A 75 22.90 -2.31 -5.68
N PRO A 76 23.03 -2.70 -6.96
CA PRO A 76 24.35 -2.93 -7.57
C PRO A 76 25.20 -1.65 -7.53
N PRO A 77 26.54 -1.78 -7.64
CA PRO A 77 27.41 -0.60 -7.79
C PRO A 77 26.89 0.34 -8.90
N ASP A 78 26.99 1.64 -8.66
CA ASP A 78 26.55 2.70 -9.59
C ASP A 78 25.07 2.60 -10.01
N HIS A 79 24.22 2.03 -9.18
CA HIS A 79 22.77 2.00 -9.36
C HIS A 79 22.03 2.45 -8.10
N GLU A 80 20.78 2.84 -8.29
CA GLU A 80 19.83 3.15 -7.23
C GLU A 80 18.63 2.21 -7.29
N ASN A 81 18.11 1.86 -6.10
CA ASN A 81 16.87 1.12 -5.92
C ASN A 81 15.79 2.10 -5.47
N ILE A 82 14.83 2.37 -6.32
CA ILE A 82 13.77 3.36 -6.04
C ILE A 82 12.42 2.66 -5.98
N PHE A 83 11.70 2.91 -4.90
CA PHE A 83 10.31 2.55 -4.73
C PHE A 83 9.43 3.79 -4.81
N VAL A 84 8.36 3.74 -5.60
CA VAL A 84 7.37 4.83 -5.69
C VAL A 84 6.00 4.29 -5.33
N LEU A 85 5.28 5.05 -4.50
CA LEU A 85 3.90 4.76 -4.12
C LEU A 85 3.01 5.92 -4.52
N VAL A 86 2.03 5.65 -5.36
CA VAL A 86 0.98 6.57 -5.77
C VAL A 86 -0.35 6.06 -5.22
N PRO A 87 -1.00 6.76 -4.28
CA PRO A 87 -2.31 6.36 -3.79
C PRO A 87 -3.35 6.35 -4.90
N THR A 88 -4.17 5.31 -4.95
CA THR A 88 -5.27 5.16 -5.90
C THR A 88 -6.55 4.71 -5.19
N ALA A 89 -7.67 4.75 -5.89
CA ALA A 89 -8.86 4.07 -5.42
C ALA A 89 -8.64 2.55 -5.35
N ALA A 90 -9.33 1.88 -4.43
CA ALA A 90 -9.36 0.43 -4.33
C ALA A 90 -10.33 -0.11 -5.40
N GLU A 91 -9.85 -0.21 -6.62
CA GLU A 91 -10.62 -0.64 -7.79
C GLU A 91 -9.73 -1.46 -8.74
N PRO A 92 -9.91 -2.79 -8.81
CA PRO A 92 -9.10 -3.65 -9.68
C PRO A 92 -9.15 -3.27 -11.16
N ALA A 93 -10.23 -2.62 -11.64
CA ALA A 93 -10.34 -2.15 -13.02
C ALA A 93 -9.34 -1.04 -13.40
N ILE A 94 -8.63 -0.44 -12.41
CA ILE A 94 -7.51 0.48 -12.67
C ILE A 94 -6.37 -0.26 -13.39
N GLY A 95 -6.11 -1.53 -13.04
CA GLY A 95 -5.26 -2.40 -13.81
C GLY A 95 -4.28 -3.24 -12.98
N GLN A 96 -3.68 -4.17 -13.70
CA GLN A 96 -2.62 -5.07 -13.24
C GLN A 96 -1.27 -4.55 -13.72
N GLY A 97 -0.27 -4.59 -12.85
CA GLY A 97 1.11 -4.26 -13.18
C GLY A 97 1.86 -5.40 -13.86
N GLY A 98 3.15 -5.17 -14.11
CA GLY A 98 4.00 -6.16 -14.74
C GLY A 98 5.48 -5.83 -14.64
N ILE A 99 6.31 -6.67 -15.26
CA ILE A 99 7.76 -6.47 -15.34
C ILE A 99 8.10 -5.91 -16.73
N ASN A 100 8.92 -4.87 -16.77
CA ASN A 100 9.37 -4.24 -18.02
C ASN A 100 8.20 -3.90 -18.95
N ARG A 101 7.15 -3.26 -18.40
CA ARG A 101 5.97 -2.79 -19.14
C ARG A 101 5.05 -3.90 -19.66
N SER A 102 5.06 -5.09 -19.06
CA SER A 102 4.19 -6.19 -19.45
C SER A 102 2.80 -6.17 -18.77
N GLY A 103 2.53 -5.17 -17.93
CA GLY A 103 1.23 -4.96 -17.30
C GLY A 103 0.17 -4.40 -18.25
N ASP A 104 -1.00 -4.10 -17.71
CA ASP A 104 -2.09 -3.46 -18.45
C ASP A 104 -1.66 -2.11 -19.02
N GLU A 105 -1.97 -1.85 -20.28
CA GLU A 105 -1.53 -0.65 -21.01
C GLU A 105 -1.88 0.65 -20.26
N LYS A 106 -3.09 0.72 -19.69
CA LYS A 106 -3.54 1.90 -18.92
C LYS A 106 -2.71 2.15 -17.67
N LEU A 107 -2.35 1.08 -16.94
CA LEU A 107 -1.55 1.19 -15.73
C LEU A 107 -0.10 1.55 -16.06
N GLU A 108 0.45 0.94 -17.11
CA GLU A 108 1.81 1.23 -17.56
C GLU A 108 1.93 2.66 -18.09
N ALA A 109 0.92 3.18 -18.81
CA ALA A 109 0.87 4.57 -19.24
C ALA A 109 0.78 5.54 -18.04
N ALA A 110 0.01 5.19 -17.01
CA ALA A 110 -0.03 5.98 -15.78
C ALA A 110 1.33 5.98 -15.05
N ALA A 111 2.03 4.85 -15.03
CA ALA A 111 3.38 4.77 -14.47
C ALA A 111 4.39 5.62 -15.26
N ASP A 112 4.26 5.71 -16.61
CA ASP A 112 5.07 6.64 -17.42
C ASP A 112 4.82 8.10 -17.02
N GLN A 113 3.55 8.48 -16.81
CA GLN A 113 3.20 9.83 -16.37
C GLN A 113 3.79 10.14 -14.98
N VAL A 114 3.78 9.18 -14.07
CA VAL A 114 4.40 9.31 -12.74
C VAL A 114 5.92 9.49 -12.85
N ILE A 115 6.60 8.70 -13.70
CA ILE A 115 8.05 8.84 -13.93
C ILE A 115 8.36 10.22 -14.51
N ALA A 116 7.57 10.67 -15.49
CA ALA A 116 7.72 12.00 -16.09
C ALA A 116 7.49 13.13 -15.06
N GLN A 117 6.49 12.98 -14.18
CA GLN A 117 6.23 13.91 -13.08
C GLN A 117 7.42 13.99 -12.11
N ILE A 118 8.01 12.86 -11.73
CA ILE A 118 9.20 12.82 -10.85
C ILE A 118 10.37 13.51 -11.55
N ALA A 119 10.60 13.20 -12.83
CA ALA A 119 11.67 13.80 -13.61
C ALA A 119 11.57 15.34 -13.65
N ASP A 120 10.37 15.87 -13.94
CA ASP A 120 10.11 17.30 -13.99
C ASP A 120 10.20 17.97 -12.62
N TRP A 121 9.53 17.41 -11.61
CA TRP A 121 9.43 18.06 -10.29
C TRP A 121 10.70 17.97 -9.45
N CYS A 122 11.51 16.94 -9.67
CA CYS A 122 12.78 16.75 -8.96
C CYS A 122 14.00 17.23 -9.77
N GLY A 123 13.82 17.67 -11.02
CA GLY A 123 14.93 18.14 -11.84
C GLY A 123 15.86 17.02 -12.35
N ILE A 124 15.28 15.86 -12.68
CA ILE A 124 16.01 14.66 -13.17
C ILE A 124 15.53 14.34 -14.59
N PRO A 125 15.91 15.14 -15.60
CA PRO A 125 15.32 15.05 -16.95
C PRO A 125 15.59 13.72 -17.67
N ASP A 126 16.65 13.02 -17.31
CA ASP A 126 17.08 11.75 -17.89
C ASP A 126 16.60 10.51 -17.10
N LEU A 127 15.73 10.68 -16.09
CA LEU A 127 15.29 9.61 -15.21
C LEU A 127 14.79 8.39 -16.00
N ALA A 128 13.90 8.61 -16.97
CA ALA A 128 13.28 7.53 -17.75
C ALA A 128 14.32 6.69 -18.53
N GLU A 129 15.36 7.33 -19.07
CA GLU A 129 16.42 6.68 -19.84
C GLU A 129 17.37 5.87 -18.94
N ARG A 130 17.46 6.26 -17.67
CA ARG A 130 18.31 5.60 -16.67
C ARG A 130 17.66 4.37 -16.04
N ILE A 131 16.35 4.18 -16.22
CA ILE A 131 15.65 3.01 -15.67
C ILE A 131 16.07 1.74 -16.43
N VAL A 132 16.71 0.81 -15.74
CA VAL A 132 17.17 -0.49 -16.28
C VAL A 132 16.31 -1.67 -15.82
N VAL A 133 15.59 -1.51 -14.72
CA VAL A 133 14.59 -2.46 -14.21
C VAL A 133 13.35 -1.67 -13.86
N ARG A 134 12.20 -2.17 -14.27
CA ARG A 134 10.90 -1.63 -13.92
C ARG A 134 9.94 -2.75 -13.58
N ARG A 135 9.35 -2.71 -12.41
CA ARG A 135 8.18 -3.50 -12.05
C ARG A 135 7.10 -2.55 -11.57
N THR A 136 5.90 -2.74 -12.06
CA THR A 136 4.69 -2.06 -11.60
C THR A 136 3.78 -3.02 -10.87
N MET A 137 2.94 -2.51 -9.98
CA MET A 137 1.93 -3.26 -9.27
C MET A 137 0.73 -2.34 -9.05
N GLY A 138 -0.46 -2.79 -9.40
CA GLY A 138 -1.70 -2.02 -9.31
C GLY A 138 -2.77 -2.71 -8.46
N PRO A 139 -3.97 -2.12 -8.37
CA PRO A 139 -5.06 -2.67 -7.56
C PRO A 139 -5.49 -4.09 -7.95
N ALA A 140 -5.35 -4.48 -9.23
CA ALA A 140 -5.64 -5.85 -9.66
C ALA A 140 -4.65 -6.87 -9.09
N ASP A 141 -3.38 -6.49 -8.92
CA ASP A 141 -2.37 -7.36 -8.30
C ASP A 141 -2.66 -7.56 -6.81
N PHE A 142 -3.05 -6.51 -6.09
CA PHE A 142 -3.48 -6.65 -4.69
C PHE A 142 -4.66 -7.61 -4.57
N ALA A 143 -5.63 -7.53 -5.47
CA ALA A 143 -6.76 -8.47 -5.49
C ALA A 143 -6.32 -9.89 -5.85
N GLY A 144 -5.52 -10.08 -6.90
CA GLY A 144 -5.14 -11.38 -7.44
C GLY A 144 -4.06 -12.09 -6.64
N GLU A 145 -2.94 -11.41 -6.37
CA GLU A 145 -1.77 -12.03 -5.71
C GLU A 145 -1.93 -12.08 -4.18
N LEU A 146 -2.57 -11.08 -3.57
CA LEU A 146 -2.69 -10.97 -2.11
C LEU A 146 -4.11 -11.26 -1.60
N ASN A 147 -5.04 -11.64 -2.47
CA ASN A 147 -6.46 -11.82 -2.14
C ASN A 147 -7.06 -10.62 -1.38
N ALA A 148 -6.56 -9.41 -1.67
CA ALA A 148 -7.01 -8.20 -1.01
C ALA A 148 -8.42 -7.83 -1.51
N TRP A 149 -9.37 -7.80 -0.58
CA TRP A 149 -10.74 -7.42 -0.89
C TRP A 149 -10.79 -6.06 -1.61
N SER A 150 -11.50 -6.01 -2.75
CA SER A 150 -11.61 -4.80 -3.59
C SER A 150 -10.27 -4.26 -4.14
N GLY A 151 -9.20 -5.04 -4.08
CA GLY A 151 -7.87 -4.59 -4.50
C GLY A 151 -7.25 -3.50 -3.60
N THR A 152 -7.73 -3.35 -2.37
CA THR A 152 -7.17 -2.37 -1.42
C THR A 152 -5.79 -2.77 -0.93
N ALA A 153 -4.87 -1.82 -0.81
CA ALA A 153 -3.58 -2.03 -0.15
C ALA A 153 -3.69 -1.97 1.38
N LEU A 154 -4.73 -1.30 1.91
CA LEU A 154 -4.85 -0.94 3.32
C LEU A 154 -6.05 -1.59 4.03
N GLY A 155 -6.82 -2.45 3.34
CA GLY A 155 -8.02 -3.08 3.90
C GLY A 155 -9.19 -2.10 4.04
N MET A 156 -10.01 -2.26 5.09
CA MET A 156 -11.16 -1.39 5.33
C MET A 156 -10.73 0.04 5.65
N ALA A 157 -11.41 1.03 5.05
CA ALA A 157 -11.22 2.44 5.35
C ALA A 157 -11.48 2.76 6.85
N HIS A 158 -10.78 3.76 7.36
CA HIS A 158 -10.93 4.23 8.72
C HIS A 158 -12.06 5.27 8.85
N THR A 159 -13.24 4.95 8.30
CA THR A 159 -14.44 5.72 8.60
C THR A 159 -14.87 5.49 10.06
N LEU A 160 -15.65 6.41 10.63
CA LEU A 160 -16.06 6.31 12.02
C LEU A 160 -16.72 4.95 12.34
N GLY A 161 -17.60 4.46 11.46
CA GLY A 161 -18.29 3.17 11.63
C GLY A 161 -17.44 1.93 11.28
N GLN A 162 -16.17 2.10 10.89
CA GLN A 162 -15.24 1.02 10.54
C GLN A 162 -13.91 1.09 11.32
N SER A 163 -13.84 1.95 12.33
CA SER A 163 -12.62 2.15 13.13
C SER A 163 -12.80 1.62 14.55
N ALA A 164 -11.70 1.44 15.25
CA ALA A 164 -11.63 1.04 16.64
C ALA A 164 -12.55 -0.16 16.97
N PHE A 165 -13.55 0.03 17.82
CA PHE A 165 -14.45 -1.03 18.29
C PHE A 165 -15.36 -1.61 17.21
N PHE A 166 -15.54 -0.89 16.09
CA PHE A 166 -16.39 -1.32 14.97
C PHE A 166 -15.64 -2.24 13.99
N ARG A 167 -14.34 -2.40 14.16
CA ARG A 167 -13.58 -3.38 13.37
C ARG A 167 -13.91 -4.81 13.81
N PRO A 168 -13.78 -5.80 12.90
CA PRO A 168 -13.96 -7.20 13.25
C PRO A 168 -13.03 -7.62 14.38
N LYS A 169 -13.53 -8.50 15.23
CA LYS A 169 -12.78 -9.05 16.37
C LYS A 169 -11.76 -10.09 15.90
N ASN A 170 -10.72 -10.30 16.69
CA ASN A 170 -9.66 -11.29 16.43
C ASN A 170 -10.10 -12.75 16.69
N MET A 171 -11.32 -12.99 17.15
CA MET A 171 -11.84 -14.32 17.45
C MET A 171 -13.26 -14.46 16.88
N SER A 172 -13.54 -15.62 16.29
CA SER A 172 -14.87 -15.96 15.81
C SER A 172 -15.86 -16.10 16.99
N SER A 173 -17.06 -15.53 16.84
CA SER A 173 -18.17 -15.76 17.77
C SER A 173 -19.02 -16.99 17.41
N LYS A 174 -18.75 -17.63 16.25
CA LYS A 174 -19.56 -18.73 15.70
C LYS A 174 -18.83 -20.06 15.65
N VAL A 175 -17.51 -20.00 15.58
CA VAL A 175 -16.66 -21.21 15.47
C VAL A 175 -15.65 -21.15 16.61
N SER A 176 -15.64 -22.19 17.44
CA SER A 176 -14.66 -22.34 18.52
C SER A 176 -13.25 -22.51 17.97
N ASN A 177 -12.26 -21.97 18.66
CA ASN A 177 -10.84 -22.05 18.31
C ASN A 177 -10.47 -21.47 16.93
N LEU A 178 -11.34 -20.60 16.37
CA LEU A 178 -11.03 -19.86 15.13
C LEU A 178 -10.65 -18.42 15.48
N TYR A 179 -9.43 -18.06 15.17
CA TYR A 179 -8.84 -16.75 15.41
C TYR A 179 -8.43 -16.11 14.10
N TYR A 180 -8.35 -14.78 14.11
CA TYR A 180 -7.98 -13.97 12.95
C TYR A 180 -6.90 -12.96 13.34
N ALA A 181 -5.89 -12.78 12.49
CA ALA A 181 -4.88 -11.73 12.60
C ALA A 181 -4.79 -10.95 11.27
N GLY A 182 -4.38 -9.70 11.33
CA GLY A 182 -4.14 -8.87 10.15
C GLY A 182 -4.81 -7.50 10.22
N HIS A 183 -4.57 -6.72 9.18
CA HIS A 183 -4.91 -5.29 9.11
C HIS A 183 -6.41 -4.97 9.06
N ASN A 184 -7.27 -5.91 8.68
CA ASN A 184 -8.73 -5.72 8.66
C ASN A 184 -9.39 -5.81 10.04
N LEU A 185 -8.66 -6.20 11.05
CA LEU A 185 -9.15 -6.51 12.39
C LEU A 185 -8.76 -5.42 13.39
N VAL A 186 -9.23 -5.57 14.63
CA VAL A 186 -8.76 -4.77 15.76
C VAL A 186 -7.29 -5.10 16.04
N PRO A 187 -6.39 -4.10 16.26
CA PRO A 187 -6.66 -2.66 16.41
C PRO A 187 -6.72 -1.89 15.08
N GLY A 188 -6.24 -2.43 13.96
CA GLY A 188 -6.30 -1.79 12.68
C GLY A 188 -5.08 -2.04 11.80
N ILE A 189 -4.81 -1.11 10.89
CA ILE A 189 -3.77 -1.20 9.88
C ILE A 189 -2.44 -0.61 10.36
N GLY A 190 -1.35 -1.10 9.75
CA GLY A 190 0.02 -0.70 9.98
C GLY A 190 0.83 -1.78 10.68
N LEU A 191 2.14 -1.81 10.47
CA LEU A 191 3.02 -2.83 11.06
C LEU A 191 2.89 -2.92 12.59
N PRO A 192 2.92 -1.81 13.35
CA PRO A 192 2.73 -1.88 14.80
C PRO A 192 1.35 -2.45 15.18
N MET A 193 0.30 -2.06 14.46
CA MET A 193 -1.06 -2.52 14.74
C MET A 193 -1.23 -4.01 14.43
N CYS A 194 -0.60 -4.51 13.37
CA CYS A 194 -0.60 -5.94 13.03
C CYS A 194 0.13 -6.77 14.11
N LEU A 195 1.25 -6.29 14.63
CA LEU A 195 1.96 -6.94 15.74
C LEU A 195 1.11 -6.95 17.02
N ILE A 196 0.49 -5.84 17.39
CA ILE A 196 -0.45 -5.78 18.51
C ILE A 196 -1.64 -6.73 18.28
N GLY A 197 -2.17 -6.78 17.05
CA GLY A 197 -3.23 -7.70 16.68
C GLY A 197 -2.84 -9.17 16.85
N ALA A 198 -1.62 -9.54 16.47
CA ALA A 198 -1.07 -10.88 16.69
C ALA A 198 -0.92 -11.20 18.19
N GLU A 199 -0.42 -10.25 18.98
CA GLU A 199 -0.35 -10.36 20.45
C GLU A 199 -1.73 -10.56 21.07
N LEU A 200 -2.73 -9.82 20.63
CA LEU A 200 -4.11 -9.98 21.09
C LEU A 200 -4.67 -11.38 20.78
N VAL A 201 -4.34 -11.96 19.64
CA VAL A 201 -4.72 -13.34 19.30
C VAL A 201 -4.03 -14.32 20.24
N TYR A 202 -2.73 -14.20 20.43
CA TYR A 202 -1.99 -15.06 21.35
C TYR A 202 -2.56 -15.00 22.77
N LYS A 203 -2.82 -13.83 23.31
CA LYS A 203 -3.44 -13.65 24.65
C LYS A 203 -4.76 -14.38 24.77
N ARG A 204 -5.60 -14.36 23.71
CA ARG A 204 -6.88 -15.10 23.71
C ARG A 204 -6.68 -16.62 23.74
N ILE A 205 -5.64 -17.13 23.05
CA ILE A 205 -5.34 -18.56 23.03
C ILE A 205 -4.91 -19.04 24.41
N VAL A 206 -4.12 -18.23 25.14
CA VAL A 206 -3.59 -18.60 26.47
C VAL A 206 -4.42 -18.06 27.64
N ASP A 207 -5.61 -17.50 27.38
CA ASP A 207 -6.53 -16.86 28.34
C ASP A 207 -5.85 -15.76 29.19
N ASP A 208 -4.93 -15.02 28.58
CA ASP A 208 -4.32 -13.85 29.21
C ASP A 208 -5.20 -12.62 28.96
N ARG A 209 -5.73 -12.02 30.03
CA ARG A 209 -6.59 -10.82 29.98
C ARG A 209 -5.88 -9.54 30.39
N SER A 210 -4.56 -9.57 30.52
CA SER A 210 -3.78 -8.39 30.86
C SER A 210 -3.89 -7.31 29.79
N ALA A 211 -3.89 -6.04 30.20
CA ALA A 211 -3.90 -4.90 29.30
C ALA A 211 -2.46 -4.48 28.85
N SER A 212 -1.44 -4.97 29.56
CA SER A 212 -0.03 -4.68 29.26
C SER A 212 0.48 -5.54 28.10
N ALA A 213 1.58 -5.15 27.49
CA ALA A 213 2.31 -5.99 26.55
C ALA A 213 2.73 -7.33 27.18
N ILE A 214 2.88 -8.37 26.35
CA ILE A 214 3.35 -9.67 26.82
C ILE A 214 4.84 -9.54 27.16
N ALA A 215 5.19 -9.86 28.40
CA ALA A 215 6.61 -9.85 28.82
C ALA A 215 7.36 -11.09 28.30
N GLU A 216 6.68 -12.25 28.24
CA GLU A 216 7.25 -13.51 27.81
C GLU A 216 6.19 -14.42 27.18
N LEU A 217 6.56 -15.13 26.11
CA LEU A 217 5.68 -16.10 25.45
C LEU A 217 5.47 -17.33 26.34
N LYS A 218 4.23 -17.66 26.63
CA LYS A 218 3.86 -18.89 27.36
C LYS A 218 3.65 -20.03 26.36
N PRO A 219 3.96 -21.29 26.72
CA PRO A 219 3.62 -22.43 25.89
C PRO A 219 2.11 -22.51 25.62
N ILE A 220 1.76 -22.76 24.38
CA ILE A 220 0.36 -23.06 24.01
C ILE A 220 0.07 -24.48 24.48
N LYS A 221 -0.96 -24.67 25.32
CA LYS A 221 -1.41 -25.95 25.83
C LYS A 221 -2.24 -26.72 24.82
#